data_24f600414465debb304f4094de880228
#
_entry.id   24f600414465debb304f4094de880228
#
_cell.length_a   1.000
_cell.length_b   1.000
_cell.length_c   1.000
_cell.angle_alpha   90.00
_cell.angle_beta   90.00
_cell.angle_gamma   90.00
#
_symmetry.space_group_name_H-M   'P 1'
#
loop_
_entity.id
_entity.type
_entity.pdbx_description
1 polymer ?
#
loop_
_entity_poly.entity_id
_entity_poly.type
_entity_poly.pdbx_seq_one_letter_code
_entity_poly.pdbx_strand_id
1 'polypeptide(L)'
;MAYCLAVKWMIKDGELDAVLAALRPLVEASRAEPGCETYQAHRDPENPNAIFLYERYVDEAAYQAHADSEHFKKYGPGEIFPRRESAERAAYETFEP
;
A
#
# COMPACT_ATOMS: atom_id res chain seq x y z
N MET A 1 1.33 2.98 20.47
CA MET A 1 0.15 2.88 19.60
C MET A 1 0.61 2.55 18.19
N ALA A 2 -0.19 1.78 17.48
CA ALA A 2 0.15 1.41 16.10
C ALA A 2 0.03 2.62 15.17
N TYR A 3 0.79 2.57 14.08
CA TYR A 3 0.80 3.58 13.04
C TYR A 3 0.15 3.00 11.79
N CYS A 4 -0.89 3.66 11.30
CA CYS A 4 -1.72 3.12 10.23
C CYS A 4 -1.76 4.05 9.03
N LEU A 5 -1.90 3.47 7.84
CA LEU A 5 -2.09 4.22 6.61
C LEU A 5 -3.36 3.76 5.90
N ALA A 6 -4.12 4.73 5.43
CA ALA A 6 -5.21 4.52 4.49
C ALA A 6 -4.77 5.14 3.16
N VAL A 7 -4.63 4.30 2.13
CA VAL A 7 -4.09 4.72 0.84
C VAL A 7 -5.10 4.38 -0.23
N LYS A 8 -5.41 5.33 -1.09
CA LYS A 8 -6.33 5.10 -2.20
C LYS A 8 -5.67 5.50 -3.52
N TRP A 9 -5.67 4.59 -4.47
CA TRP A 9 -5.14 4.82 -5.81
C TRP A 9 -6.25 4.78 -6.83
N MET A 10 -6.21 5.71 -7.77
CA MET A 10 -6.96 5.60 -9.02
C MET A 10 -5.97 5.23 -10.11
N ILE A 11 -6.19 4.09 -10.74
CA ILE A 11 -5.28 3.56 -11.76
C ILE A 11 -5.71 4.04 -13.14
N LYS A 12 -4.76 4.39 -13.98
CA LYS A 12 -5.02 4.78 -15.36
C LYS A 12 -5.69 3.66 -16.13
N ASP A 13 -6.59 4.02 -17.04
CA ASP A 13 -7.26 3.03 -17.89
C ASP A 13 -6.23 2.16 -18.62
N GLY A 14 -6.48 0.86 -18.62
CA GLY A 14 -5.61 -0.12 -19.30
C GLY A 14 -4.39 -0.56 -18.50
N GLU A 15 -4.15 0.04 -17.32
CA GLU A 15 -2.95 -0.25 -16.52
C GLU A 15 -3.23 -1.16 -15.32
N LEU A 16 -4.48 -1.54 -15.10
CA LEU A 16 -4.85 -2.28 -13.89
C LEU A 16 -4.14 -3.63 -13.79
N ASP A 17 -4.07 -4.39 -14.87
CA ASP A 17 -3.45 -5.72 -14.82
C ASP A 17 -1.98 -5.63 -14.42
N ALA A 18 -1.25 -4.64 -14.94
CA ALA A 18 0.15 -4.43 -14.57
C ALA A 18 0.28 -4.03 -13.09
N VAL A 19 -0.65 -3.20 -12.60
CA VAL A 19 -0.66 -2.82 -11.17
C VAL A 19 -0.93 -4.04 -10.29
N LEU A 20 -1.91 -4.87 -10.63
CA LEU A 20 -2.22 -6.06 -9.85
C LEU A 20 -1.06 -7.05 -9.84
N ALA A 21 -0.35 -7.18 -10.96
CA ALA A 21 0.82 -8.05 -11.05
C ALA A 21 1.96 -7.58 -10.13
N ALA A 22 2.18 -6.26 -10.04
CA ALA A 22 3.20 -5.69 -9.14
C ALA A 22 2.74 -5.67 -7.68
N LEU A 23 1.44 -5.49 -7.45
CA LEU A 23 0.88 -5.41 -6.10
C LEU A 23 1.01 -6.74 -5.34
N ARG A 24 0.88 -7.88 -6.03
CA ARG A 24 0.97 -9.19 -5.40
C ARG A 24 2.30 -9.39 -4.66
N PRO A 25 3.47 -9.26 -5.30
CA PRO A 25 4.74 -9.40 -4.57
C PRO A 25 4.97 -8.30 -3.53
N LEU A 26 4.46 -7.08 -3.76
CA LEU A 26 4.55 -6.00 -2.79
C LEU A 26 3.80 -6.37 -1.50
N VAL A 27 2.58 -6.88 -1.61
CA VAL A 27 1.78 -7.30 -0.46
C VAL A 27 2.49 -8.42 0.29
N GLU A 28 2.98 -9.44 -0.42
CA GLU A 28 3.64 -10.59 0.20
C GLU A 28 4.90 -10.16 0.95
N ALA A 29 5.76 -9.36 0.34
CA ALA A 29 6.99 -8.89 0.97
C ALA A 29 6.72 -7.96 2.16
N SER A 30 5.71 -7.09 2.04
CA SER A 30 5.34 -6.17 3.12
C SER A 30 4.83 -6.92 4.35
N ARG A 31 4.02 -7.96 4.13
CA ARG A 31 3.52 -8.79 5.23
C ARG A 31 4.64 -9.54 5.96
N ALA A 32 5.75 -9.79 5.30
CA ALA A 32 6.92 -10.45 5.91
C ALA A 32 7.78 -9.51 6.74
N GLU A 33 7.55 -8.20 6.69
CA GLU A 33 8.30 -7.22 7.49
C GLU A 33 7.99 -7.42 8.98
N PRO A 34 9.04 -7.41 9.85
CA PRO A 34 8.81 -7.69 11.28
C PRO A 34 7.86 -6.73 11.98
N GLY A 35 7.84 -5.46 11.55
CA GLY A 35 6.98 -4.44 12.15
C GLY A 35 5.64 -4.24 11.47
N CYS A 36 5.33 -4.99 10.42
CA CYS A 36 4.07 -4.86 9.70
C CYS A 36 3.03 -5.81 10.29
N GLU A 37 1.93 -5.26 10.80
CA GLU A 37 0.85 -6.05 11.41
C GLU A 37 -0.26 -6.36 10.41
N THR A 38 -0.52 -5.44 9.48
CA THR A 38 -1.53 -5.62 8.43
C THR A 38 -1.07 -4.91 7.17
N TYR A 39 -1.20 -5.57 6.06
CA TYR A 39 -1.00 -4.96 4.74
C TYR A 39 -2.04 -5.59 3.82
N GLN A 40 -3.15 -4.88 3.59
CA GLN A 40 -4.30 -5.45 2.89
C GLN A 40 -4.72 -4.55 1.74
N ALA A 41 -4.70 -5.11 0.54
CA ALA A 41 -5.22 -4.46 -0.66
C ALA A 41 -6.70 -4.80 -0.83
N HIS A 42 -7.46 -3.82 -1.32
CA HIS A 42 -8.90 -3.98 -1.57
C HIS A 42 -9.23 -3.46 -2.96
N ARG A 43 -10.22 -4.09 -3.58
CA ARG A 43 -10.78 -3.67 -4.86
C ARG A 43 -12.15 -3.04 -4.61
N ASP A 44 -12.44 -1.95 -5.33
CA ASP A 44 -13.79 -1.37 -5.31
C ASP A 44 -14.66 -2.17 -6.29
N PRO A 45 -15.76 -2.78 -5.83
CA PRO A 45 -16.59 -3.60 -6.72
C PRO A 45 -17.31 -2.79 -7.81
N GLU A 46 -17.42 -1.47 -7.64
CA GLU A 46 -18.10 -0.60 -8.60
C GLU A 46 -17.14 0.18 -9.50
N ASN A 47 -15.87 0.27 -9.11
CA ASN A 47 -14.85 0.98 -9.89
C ASN A 47 -13.59 0.13 -9.99
N PRO A 48 -13.40 -0.57 -11.13
CA PRO A 48 -12.27 -1.50 -11.26
C PRO A 48 -10.89 -0.84 -11.16
N ASN A 49 -10.79 0.47 -11.41
CA ASN A 49 -9.50 1.17 -11.34
C ASN A 49 -9.18 1.74 -9.96
N ALA A 50 -10.09 1.59 -8.99
CA ALA A 50 -9.86 2.06 -7.63
C ALA A 50 -9.29 0.94 -6.76
N ILE A 51 -8.18 1.23 -6.07
CA ILE A 51 -7.55 0.31 -5.13
C ILE A 51 -7.38 1.03 -3.81
N PHE A 52 -7.74 0.34 -2.72
CA PHE A 52 -7.59 0.85 -1.37
C PHE A 52 -6.63 -0.07 -0.61
N LEU A 53 -5.60 0.51 0.02
CA LEU A 53 -4.67 -0.21 0.89
C LEU A 53 -4.88 0.23 2.33
N TYR A 54 -5.02 -0.74 3.23
CA TYR A 54 -4.92 -0.49 4.65
C TYR A 54 -3.63 -1.13 5.15
N GLU A 55 -2.81 -0.32 5.83
CA GLU A 55 -1.51 -0.74 6.35
C GLU A 55 -1.46 -0.43 7.83
N ARG A 56 -0.95 -1.36 8.62
CA ARG A 56 -0.78 -1.16 10.06
C ARG A 56 0.60 -1.64 10.46
N TYR A 57 1.33 -0.77 11.14
CA TYR A 57 2.69 -1.02 11.63
C TYR A 57 2.73 -0.86 13.15
N VAL A 58 3.67 -1.55 13.80
CA VAL A 58 3.81 -1.45 15.26
C VAL A 58 4.07 -0.01 15.72
N ASP A 59 4.77 0.79 14.89
CA ASP A 59 5.05 2.19 15.14
C ASP A 59 5.47 2.88 13.83
N GLU A 60 5.72 4.18 13.89
CA GLU A 60 6.13 4.94 12.71
C GLU A 60 7.50 4.49 12.18
N ALA A 61 8.42 4.08 13.05
CA ALA A 61 9.73 3.59 12.61
C ALA A 61 9.61 2.35 11.74
N ALA A 62 8.67 1.46 12.04
CA ALA A 62 8.40 0.28 11.22
C ALA A 62 7.84 0.68 9.85
N TYR A 63 6.99 1.70 9.79
CA TYR A 63 6.54 2.24 8.52
C TYR A 63 7.71 2.82 7.72
N GLN A 64 8.61 3.57 8.34
CA GLN A 64 9.78 4.12 7.65
C GLN A 64 10.66 3.00 7.09
N ALA A 65 10.83 1.91 7.85
CA ALA A 65 11.57 0.75 7.36
C ALA A 65 10.91 0.15 6.10
N HIS A 66 9.57 0.10 6.09
CA HIS A 66 8.82 -0.32 4.90
C HIS A 66 9.10 0.61 3.71
N ALA A 67 9.01 1.92 3.91
CA ALA A 67 9.20 2.91 2.86
C ALA A 67 10.64 2.87 2.30
N ASP A 68 11.61 2.47 3.11
CA ASP A 68 13.01 2.37 2.71
C ASP A 68 13.38 1.00 2.13
N SER A 69 12.45 0.04 2.13
CA SER A 69 12.72 -1.32 1.69
C SER A 69 12.90 -1.43 0.17
N GLU A 70 13.67 -2.44 -0.25
CA GLU A 70 13.90 -2.70 -1.66
C GLU A 70 12.60 -3.08 -2.37
N HIS A 71 11.75 -3.87 -1.73
CA HIS A 71 10.48 -4.29 -2.33
C HIS A 71 9.53 -3.10 -2.51
N PHE A 72 9.47 -2.16 -1.56
CA PHE A 72 8.65 -0.98 -1.74
C PHE A 72 9.13 -0.16 -2.93
N LYS A 73 10.44 0.11 -3.01
CA LYS A 73 11.02 0.91 -4.09
C LYS A 73 10.81 0.27 -5.45
N LYS A 74 10.97 -1.05 -5.52
CA LYS A 74 10.83 -1.80 -6.77
C LYS A 74 9.40 -1.79 -7.29
N TYR A 75 8.44 -2.12 -6.45
CA TYR A 75 7.05 -2.30 -6.87
C TYR A 75 6.19 -1.05 -6.72
N GLY A 76 6.47 -0.18 -5.76
CA GLY A 76 5.79 1.08 -5.57
C GLY A 76 6.21 2.09 -6.65
N PRO A 77 7.21 2.92 -6.36
CA PRO A 77 7.66 3.91 -7.35
C PRO A 77 8.13 3.29 -8.66
N GLY A 78 8.69 2.08 -8.62
CA GLY A 78 9.23 1.45 -9.83
C GLY A 78 8.20 0.92 -10.80
N GLU A 79 7.04 0.47 -10.31
CA GLU A 79 6.03 -0.19 -11.16
C GLU A 79 4.65 0.44 -11.05
N ILE A 80 4.15 0.64 -9.84
CA ILE A 80 2.76 1.03 -9.61
C ILE A 80 2.56 2.54 -9.77
N PHE A 81 3.41 3.36 -9.17
CA PHE A 81 3.19 4.81 -9.11
C PHE A 81 3.08 5.47 -10.48
N PRO A 82 3.87 5.10 -11.49
CA PRO A 82 3.70 5.69 -12.82
C PRO A 82 2.36 5.37 -13.49
N ARG A 83 1.68 4.32 -13.01
CA ARG A 83 0.40 3.87 -13.55
C ARG A 83 -0.81 4.44 -12.82
N ARG A 84 -0.57 5.27 -11.81
CA ARG A 84 -1.66 5.94 -11.08
C ARG A 84 -2.07 7.21 -11.79
N GLU A 85 -3.37 7.44 -11.84
CA GLU A 85 -3.94 8.73 -12.26
C GLU A 85 -3.94 9.70 -11.10
N SER A 86 -4.28 9.20 -9.89
CA SER A 86 -4.26 9.98 -8.67
C SER A 86 -4.01 9.08 -7.46
N ALA A 87 -3.67 9.69 -6.34
CA ALA A 87 -3.44 8.98 -5.08
C ALA A 87 -3.81 9.88 -3.90
N GLU A 88 -4.40 9.26 -2.89
CA GLU A 88 -4.67 9.88 -1.61
C GLU A 88 -4.02 9.04 -0.53
N ARG A 89 -3.50 9.68 0.51
CA ARG A 89 -2.82 9.02 1.60
C ARG A 89 -3.10 9.74 2.90
N ALA A 90 -3.52 9.00 3.92
CA ALA A 90 -3.73 9.54 5.26
C ALA A 90 -3.07 8.61 6.28
N ALA A 91 -2.42 9.21 7.27
CA ALA A 91 -1.77 8.48 8.34
C ALA A 91 -2.52 8.69 9.65
N TYR A 92 -2.59 7.64 10.46
CA TYR A 92 -3.31 7.65 11.72
C TYR A 92 -2.52 6.89 12.77
N GLU A 93 -2.75 7.22 14.03
CA GLU A 93 -2.31 6.39 15.15
C GLU A 93 -3.54 5.75 15.78
N THR A 94 -3.41 4.50 16.24
CA THR A 94 -4.54 3.83 16.88
C THR A 94 -4.92 4.53 18.18
N PHE A 95 -6.21 4.56 18.45
CA PHE A 95 -6.74 5.04 19.74
C PHE A 95 -7.07 3.81 20.58
N GLU A 96 -6.39 3.68 21.71
CA GLU A 96 -6.60 2.55 22.64
C GLU A 96 -7.32 3.07 23.88
N PRO A 97 -8.63 2.75 24.02
CA PRO A 97 -9.40 3.20 25.18
C PRO A 97 -9.00 2.51 26.48
#